data_837e8588ff3321d4d1b69a84402c07f4
#
_entry.id   837e8588ff3321d4d1b69a84402c07f4
#
_cell.length_a   1.000
_cell.length_b   1.000
_cell.length_c   1.000
_cell.angle_alpha   90.00
_cell.angle_beta   90.00
_cell.angle_gamma   90.00
#
_symmetry.space_group_name_H-M   'P 1'
#
loop_
_entity.id
_entity.type
_entity.pdbx_description
1 polymer ?
#
loop_
_entity_poly.entity_id
_entity_poly.type
_entity_poly.pdbx_seq_one_letter_code
_entity_poly.pdbx_strand_id
1 'polypeptide(L)'
;MKKNITRRDFINGTQVAIGTAVAAASTTFISPWMDVFGAELANFTLNNDYYPPAENGLRGSHDGSWENMHLRVMGEEWVVDNVEEEYDLIIVGGGISGLTAAYLYRKTYPDHKILVLDNHDDFGGHAKRNEFRHGDDIRIGYGGTEAIDGPSTYPAIGRQMFEELGIELDQFYEAFEQDLYSKRGMGFSIVFDEEQFGETKHVTGYGQKSWEDFAAEAPLSDKAREDFIRVQTAEDDYLEGTPTEEKFRILQKTGYSSFLRDYVQVDEQVINIYQNWGMSFWTVDMEEVPTTSVQYYDGGIPGVDHTLPKRAGRGDEPYIFHFPDGNASIARLLVRNMIPGSFSGSTMEDIVTAKADYSMLDRSDNQLNLRLNSTVVHVVNTNQSAAVDITYVRGETAHKVRGKKCILACYNSAIPYLCPEMSEEQKAGLAHCVKIPLVYTKVLINNWEAFDKLKTSFVYYTGGFYKQAELAYPVSLGEYKRSQTPDQPMVVHMCHVPLFKDITGPEQWREGRRQILATTFEEFEQHAKDQLNQALGEAGFDADRDIEAITVNRWPHGYAYSNGLVWGEDFAEEDKPWVIGRKQFGNIHIANSDAASSATTQAAIAMAERAVKEITG
;
A
#
# COMPACT_ATOMS: atom_id res chain seq x y z
N MET A 1 22.90 -8.50 -33.25
CA MET A 1 23.26 -8.42 -31.82
C MET A 1 21.97 -8.63 -31.05
N LYS A 2 21.85 -9.76 -30.37
CA LYS A 2 20.72 -10.01 -29.46
C LYS A 2 20.88 -9.06 -28.29
N LYS A 3 20.00 -8.05 -28.16
CA LYS A 3 19.88 -7.32 -26.88
C LYS A 3 19.23 -8.28 -25.90
N ASN A 4 19.99 -8.76 -24.94
CA ASN A 4 19.42 -9.47 -23.81
C ASN A 4 18.47 -8.52 -23.11
N ILE A 5 17.21 -8.92 -22.93
CA ILE A 5 16.26 -8.20 -22.09
C ILE A 5 16.89 -8.16 -20.71
N THR A 6 17.17 -6.96 -20.22
CA THR A 6 17.75 -6.81 -18.90
C THR A 6 16.62 -6.90 -17.84
N ARG A 7 16.97 -7.26 -16.61
CA ARG A 7 16.06 -7.17 -15.48
C ARG A 7 15.38 -5.79 -15.39
N ARG A 8 16.07 -4.77 -15.85
CA ARG A 8 15.60 -3.39 -15.97
C ARG A 8 14.44 -3.25 -16.95
N ASP A 9 14.54 -3.84 -18.14
CA ASP A 9 13.50 -3.74 -19.18
C ASP A 9 12.23 -4.49 -18.73
N PHE A 10 12.41 -5.59 -18.02
CA PHE A 10 11.33 -6.39 -17.45
C PHE A 10 10.52 -5.64 -16.40
N ILE A 11 11.19 -5.07 -15.39
CA ILE A 11 10.53 -4.38 -14.28
C ILE A 11 9.93 -3.03 -14.73
N ASN A 12 10.48 -2.40 -15.75
CA ASN A 12 9.99 -1.12 -16.29
C ASN A 12 8.75 -1.25 -17.16
N GLY A 13 8.38 -2.48 -17.60
CA GLY A 13 7.26 -2.65 -18.52
C GLY A 13 7.50 -1.99 -19.88
N THR A 14 8.76 -1.66 -20.24
CA THR A 14 9.10 -1.12 -21.54
C THR A 14 9.04 -2.24 -22.57
N GLN A 15 8.11 -2.16 -23.50
CA GLN A 15 8.11 -2.99 -24.69
C GLN A 15 9.33 -2.65 -25.54
N VAL A 16 10.30 -3.55 -25.59
CA VAL A 16 11.25 -3.57 -26.69
C VAL A 16 10.50 -4.20 -27.85
N ALA A 17 10.14 -3.40 -28.85
CA ALA A 17 9.63 -3.91 -30.11
C ALA A 17 10.71 -4.83 -30.71
N ILE A 18 10.57 -6.14 -30.51
CA ILE A 18 11.41 -7.15 -31.15
C ILE A 18 10.77 -7.44 -32.51
N GLY A 19 11.34 -6.85 -33.53
CA GLY A 19 11.02 -7.21 -34.90
C GLY A 19 11.29 -8.69 -35.12
N THR A 20 10.29 -9.38 -35.62
CA THR A 20 10.24 -10.78 -35.99
C THR A 20 11.42 -11.24 -36.83
N ALA A 21 12.21 -12.16 -36.31
CA ALA A 21 12.91 -13.21 -37.05
C ALA A 21 13.26 -14.34 -36.10
N VAL A 22 12.40 -15.34 -36.01
CA VAL A 22 12.70 -16.59 -35.28
C VAL A 22 13.20 -17.59 -36.32
N ALA A 23 14.47 -17.95 -36.25
CA ALA A 23 14.99 -19.19 -36.79
C ALA A 23 15.36 -20.10 -35.60
N ALA A 24 14.77 -21.28 -35.62
CA ALA A 24 14.90 -22.29 -34.58
C ALA A 24 16.35 -22.74 -34.35
N ALA A 25 16.77 -22.76 -33.12
CA ALA A 25 17.84 -23.63 -32.64
C ALA A 25 17.60 -23.89 -31.13
N SER A 26 17.17 -25.10 -30.85
CA SER A 26 17.07 -25.68 -29.53
C SER A 26 18.46 -25.80 -28.90
N THR A 27 18.75 -24.96 -27.91
CA THR A 27 19.79 -25.21 -26.93
C THR A 27 19.25 -24.74 -25.57
N THR A 28 19.07 -25.68 -24.69
CA THR A 28 18.74 -25.52 -23.28
C THR A 28 19.74 -24.58 -22.60
N PHE A 29 19.37 -23.31 -22.45
CA PHE A 29 20.05 -22.40 -21.56
C PHE A 29 19.34 -22.48 -20.20
N ILE A 30 19.90 -23.29 -19.29
CA ILE A 30 19.60 -23.22 -17.87
C ILE A 30 20.12 -21.86 -17.41
N SER A 31 19.23 -20.94 -17.08
CA SER A 31 19.56 -19.64 -16.52
C SER A 31 20.11 -19.86 -15.11
N PRO A 32 21.21 -19.19 -14.70
CA PRO A 32 21.72 -19.28 -13.32
C PRO A 32 20.70 -18.85 -12.24
N TRP A 33 19.59 -18.27 -12.65
CA TRP A 33 18.48 -17.87 -11.78
C TRP A 33 17.50 -19.00 -11.45
N MET A 34 17.48 -20.10 -12.22
CA MET A 34 16.66 -21.27 -11.87
C MET A 34 17.19 -22.02 -10.65
N ASP A 35 18.49 -21.95 -10.38
CA ASP A 35 19.09 -22.59 -9.19
C ASP A 35 18.79 -21.83 -7.88
N VAL A 36 18.47 -20.53 -7.97
CA VAL A 36 18.05 -19.72 -6.80
C VAL A 36 16.54 -19.86 -6.53
N PHE A 37 15.74 -20.10 -7.57
CA PHE A 37 14.28 -20.21 -7.46
C PHE A 37 13.76 -21.65 -7.44
N GLY A 38 14.60 -22.63 -7.77
CA GLY A 38 14.17 -24.03 -7.94
C GLY A 38 14.18 -24.88 -6.67
N ALA A 39 14.70 -24.40 -5.55
CA ALA A 39 14.92 -25.25 -4.38
C ALA A 39 13.76 -25.29 -3.37
N GLU A 40 12.77 -24.39 -3.42
CA GLU A 40 11.70 -24.30 -2.41
C GLU A 40 10.26 -24.35 -2.93
N LEU A 41 10.01 -24.48 -4.23
CA LEU A 41 8.65 -24.71 -4.77
C LEU A 41 8.09 -26.12 -4.47
N ALA A 42 8.89 -27.00 -3.89
CA ALA A 42 8.50 -28.34 -3.56
C ALA A 42 7.83 -28.41 -2.20
N ASN A 43 6.53 -28.67 -2.20
CA ASN A 43 5.69 -29.08 -1.06
C ASN A 43 5.05 -27.98 -0.21
N PHE A 44 4.21 -27.16 -0.78
CA PHE A 44 3.14 -26.51 -0.02
C PHE A 44 2.05 -27.56 0.32
N THR A 45 2.36 -28.51 1.17
CA THR A 45 1.35 -29.21 1.95
C THR A 45 0.92 -28.25 3.03
N LEU A 46 -0.32 -27.74 2.96
CA LEU A 46 -0.93 -26.96 4.04
C LEU A 46 -0.75 -27.77 5.34
N ASN A 47 0.26 -27.39 6.12
CA ASN A 47 0.38 -27.87 7.49
C ASN A 47 -0.89 -27.35 8.20
N ASN A 48 -1.58 -28.20 8.96
CA ASN A 48 -2.82 -27.81 9.66
C ASN A 48 -2.64 -26.61 10.60
N ASP A 49 -1.41 -26.19 10.87
CA ASP A 49 -1.07 -25.08 11.75
C ASP A 49 -0.69 -23.80 10.97
N TYR A 50 -0.59 -23.84 9.62
CA TYR A 50 -0.25 -22.67 8.81
C TYR A 50 -1.39 -21.63 8.83
N TYR A 51 -1.05 -20.42 9.27
CA TYR A 51 -1.99 -19.31 9.39
C TYR A 51 -1.35 -18.02 8.88
N PRO A 52 -1.61 -17.59 7.63
CA PRO A 52 -0.92 -16.49 6.98
C PRO A 52 -0.77 -15.19 7.79
N PRO A 53 -1.80 -14.73 8.56
CA PRO A 53 -1.63 -13.52 9.37
C PRO A 53 -0.58 -13.63 10.49
N ALA A 54 -0.24 -14.84 10.92
CA ALA A 54 0.75 -15.07 11.99
C ALA A 54 2.17 -15.38 11.46
N GLU A 55 2.32 -15.45 10.14
CA GLU A 55 3.63 -15.66 9.53
C GLU A 55 4.46 -14.38 9.55
N ASN A 56 5.68 -14.48 10.09
CA ASN A 56 6.66 -13.39 10.10
C ASN A 56 7.57 -13.45 8.85
N GLY A 57 8.54 -12.56 8.76
CA GLY A 57 9.45 -12.49 7.62
C GLY A 57 8.88 -11.67 6.46
N LEU A 58 9.19 -12.06 5.21
CA LEU A 58 8.69 -11.36 4.02
C LEU A 58 7.22 -11.71 3.77
N ARG A 59 6.39 -10.67 3.79
CA ARG A 59 4.96 -10.72 3.47
C ARG A 59 4.62 -9.72 2.36
N GLY A 60 3.33 -9.50 2.09
CA GLY A 60 2.95 -8.75 0.89
C GLY A 60 3.30 -9.57 -0.36
N SER A 61 4.26 -9.13 -1.17
CA SER A 61 4.81 -9.96 -2.25
C SER A 61 5.81 -10.97 -1.67
N HIS A 62 5.28 -12.05 -1.13
CA HIS A 62 6.02 -13.20 -0.62
C HIS A 62 6.33 -14.21 -1.73
N ASP A 63 7.23 -15.14 -1.46
CA ASP A 63 7.59 -16.21 -2.40
C ASP A 63 6.36 -17.05 -2.78
N GLY A 64 6.22 -17.37 -4.06
CA GLY A 64 5.07 -18.07 -4.63
C GLY A 64 3.93 -17.15 -5.08
N SER A 65 3.89 -15.88 -4.66
CA SER A 65 2.80 -14.96 -4.98
C SER A 65 2.99 -14.18 -6.30
N TRP A 66 4.21 -14.05 -6.81
CA TRP A 66 4.50 -13.15 -7.93
C TRP A 66 5.22 -13.81 -9.11
N GLU A 67 5.86 -14.94 -8.93
CA GLU A 67 6.78 -15.57 -9.88
C GLU A 67 6.07 -15.97 -11.18
N ASN A 68 4.90 -16.61 -11.08
CA ASN A 68 4.14 -17.03 -12.26
C ASN A 68 3.70 -15.84 -13.13
N MET A 69 3.34 -14.69 -12.50
CA MET A 69 3.03 -13.49 -13.26
C MET A 69 4.28 -12.91 -13.93
N HIS A 70 5.43 -12.95 -13.28
CA HIS A 70 6.70 -12.55 -13.89
C HIS A 70 7.11 -13.47 -15.04
N LEU A 71 6.92 -14.78 -14.91
CA LEU A 71 7.14 -15.72 -16.02
C LEU A 71 6.21 -15.40 -17.20
N ARG A 72 4.94 -15.06 -16.93
CA ARG A 72 3.98 -14.63 -17.98
C ARG A 72 4.48 -13.38 -18.72
N VAL A 73 4.96 -12.39 -18.00
CA VAL A 73 5.52 -11.16 -18.60
C VAL A 73 6.79 -11.47 -19.43
N MET A 74 7.58 -12.47 -19.04
CA MET A 74 8.73 -12.94 -19.80
C MET A 74 8.38 -13.80 -21.03
N GLY A 75 7.10 -14.09 -21.24
CA GLY A 75 6.61 -14.82 -22.41
C GLY A 75 6.33 -16.31 -22.16
N GLU A 76 6.34 -16.76 -20.89
CA GLU A 76 5.90 -18.13 -20.60
C GLU A 76 4.42 -18.30 -20.93
N GLU A 77 4.08 -19.45 -21.48
CA GLU A 77 2.72 -19.81 -21.86
C GLU A 77 2.31 -21.14 -21.23
N TRP A 78 1.12 -21.16 -20.65
CA TRP A 78 0.50 -22.38 -20.12
C TRP A 78 -0.65 -22.81 -21.02
N VAL A 79 -0.52 -23.97 -21.64
CA VAL A 79 -1.55 -24.55 -22.51
C VAL A 79 -2.39 -25.53 -21.72
N VAL A 80 -3.68 -25.22 -21.56
CA VAL A 80 -4.67 -26.10 -20.94
C VAL A 80 -5.85 -26.26 -21.90
N ASP A 81 -6.11 -27.48 -22.35
CA ASP A 81 -7.13 -27.75 -23.38
C ASP A 81 -8.55 -27.70 -22.82
N ASN A 82 -8.77 -28.29 -21.65
CA ASN A 82 -10.11 -28.50 -21.11
C ASN A 82 -10.48 -27.44 -20.08
N VAL A 83 -11.74 -26.98 -20.12
CA VAL A 83 -12.36 -26.20 -19.04
C VAL A 83 -12.77 -27.17 -17.96
N GLU A 84 -12.28 -26.96 -16.74
CA GLU A 84 -12.51 -27.83 -15.58
C GLU A 84 -13.80 -27.47 -14.84
N GLU A 85 -14.08 -26.17 -14.71
CA GLU A 85 -15.21 -25.63 -13.96
C GLU A 85 -15.83 -24.42 -14.69
N GLU A 86 -17.13 -24.20 -14.48
CA GLU A 86 -17.86 -23.05 -15.05
C GLU A 86 -18.54 -22.23 -13.94
N TYR A 87 -18.51 -20.90 -14.12
CA TYR A 87 -19.02 -19.90 -13.18
C TYR A 87 -19.84 -18.82 -13.90
N ASP A 88 -20.74 -18.18 -13.17
CA ASP A 88 -21.45 -17.00 -13.68
C ASP A 88 -20.55 -15.77 -13.70
N LEU A 89 -19.70 -15.62 -12.67
CA LEU A 89 -18.71 -14.56 -12.56
C LEU A 89 -17.38 -15.12 -12.06
N ILE A 90 -16.28 -14.71 -12.69
CA ILE A 90 -14.94 -14.94 -12.18
C ILE A 90 -14.29 -13.57 -11.90
N ILE A 91 -13.68 -13.43 -10.72
CA ILE A 91 -13.00 -12.22 -10.28
C ILE A 91 -11.51 -12.55 -10.08
N VAL A 92 -10.64 -11.75 -10.66
CA VAL A 92 -9.20 -11.90 -10.54
C VAL A 92 -8.67 -10.85 -9.57
N GLY A 93 -8.29 -11.29 -8.38
CA GLY A 93 -7.86 -10.48 -7.25
C GLY A 93 -8.86 -10.49 -6.10
N GLY A 94 -8.45 -11.01 -4.94
CA GLY A 94 -9.21 -11.09 -3.69
C GLY A 94 -8.96 -9.90 -2.75
N GLY A 95 -8.54 -8.74 -3.29
CA GLY A 95 -8.42 -7.49 -2.53
C GLY A 95 -9.78 -6.83 -2.25
N ILE A 96 -9.79 -5.69 -1.55
CA ILE A 96 -11.03 -4.96 -1.21
C ILE A 96 -11.91 -4.74 -2.45
N SER A 97 -11.33 -4.36 -3.60
CA SER A 97 -12.10 -4.14 -4.82
C SER A 97 -12.77 -5.42 -5.33
N GLY A 98 -12.03 -6.53 -5.41
CA GLY A 98 -12.58 -7.80 -5.86
C GLY A 98 -13.63 -8.40 -4.92
N LEU A 99 -13.37 -8.34 -3.60
CA LEU A 99 -14.33 -8.79 -2.59
C LEU A 99 -15.60 -7.92 -2.58
N THR A 100 -15.47 -6.60 -2.74
CA THR A 100 -16.62 -5.69 -2.88
C THR A 100 -17.41 -6.01 -4.16
N ALA A 101 -16.73 -6.26 -5.29
CA ALA A 101 -17.40 -6.64 -6.53
C ALA A 101 -18.18 -7.95 -6.38
N ALA A 102 -17.58 -8.96 -5.73
CA ALA A 102 -18.26 -10.21 -5.41
C ALA A 102 -19.50 -10.01 -4.54
N TYR A 103 -19.36 -9.20 -3.48
CA TYR A 103 -20.44 -8.86 -2.57
C TYR A 103 -21.62 -8.17 -3.29
N LEU A 104 -21.34 -7.12 -4.08
CA LEU A 104 -22.36 -6.38 -4.81
C LEU A 104 -23.04 -7.22 -5.89
N TYR A 105 -22.26 -8.03 -6.62
CA TYR A 105 -22.82 -8.93 -7.64
C TYR A 105 -23.73 -9.98 -7.02
N ARG A 106 -23.32 -10.60 -5.91
CA ARG A 106 -24.13 -11.60 -5.18
C ARG A 106 -25.45 -11.01 -4.65
N LYS A 107 -25.49 -9.75 -4.25
CA LYS A 107 -26.75 -9.07 -3.86
C LYS A 107 -27.75 -9.02 -4.99
N THR A 108 -27.28 -8.85 -6.22
CA THR A 108 -28.14 -8.81 -7.42
C THR A 108 -28.51 -10.22 -7.89
N TYR A 109 -27.57 -11.17 -7.79
CA TYR A 109 -27.70 -12.54 -8.28
C TYR A 109 -27.30 -13.55 -7.19
N PRO A 110 -28.16 -13.79 -6.19
CA PRO A 110 -27.80 -14.61 -5.01
C PRO A 110 -27.54 -16.09 -5.33
N ASP A 111 -28.10 -16.61 -6.43
CA ASP A 111 -27.96 -18.01 -6.83
C ASP A 111 -26.82 -18.25 -7.83
N HIS A 112 -26.15 -17.20 -8.27
CA HIS A 112 -25.04 -17.30 -9.21
C HIS A 112 -23.79 -17.86 -8.53
N LYS A 113 -23.03 -18.67 -9.28
CA LYS A 113 -21.73 -19.18 -8.85
C LYS A 113 -20.63 -18.17 -9.15
N ILE A 114 -19.85 -17.83 -8.12
CA ILE A 114 -18.77 -16.85 -8.20
C ILE A 114 -17.45 -17.53 -7.82
N LEU A 115 -16.40 -17.31 -8.60
CA LEU A 115 -15.03 -17.68 -8.26
C LEU A 115 -14.19 -16.41 -8.12
N VAL A 116 -13.51 -16.27 -6.99
CA VAL A 116 -12.46 -15.25 -6.78
C VAL A 116 -11.11 -15.97 -6.77
N LEU A 117 -10.20 -15.56 -7.65
CA LEU A 117 -8.84 -16.08 -7.75
C LEU A 117 -7.87 -15.06 -7.17
N ASP A 118 -7.00 -15.46 -6.24
CA ASP A 118 -5.95 -14.62 -5.70
C ASP A 118 -4.61 -15.37 -5.70
N ASN A 119 -3.54 -14.68 -6.07
CA ASN A 119 -2.20 -15.23 -6.14
C ASN A 119 -1.50 -15.32 -4.78
N HIS A 120 -2.03 -14.65 -3.76
CA HIS A 120 -1.48 -14.71 -2.41
C HIS A 120 -2.04 -15.91 -1.63
N ASP A 121 -1.39 -16.23 -0.52
CA ASP A 121 -1.80 -17.24 0.46
C ASP A 121 -2.91 -16.76 1.41
N ASP A 122 -3.25 -15.46 1.31
CA ASP A 122 -4.28 -14.80 2.09
C ASP A 122 -5.04 -13.79 1.22
N PHE A 123 -6.28 -13.53 1.54
CA PHE A 123 -7.14 -12.54 0.88
C PHE A 123 -6.93 -11.13 1.46
N GLY A 124 -7.62 -10.13 0.87
CA GLY A 124 -7.57 -8.73 1.28
C GLY A 124 -6.67 -7.86 0.40
N GLY A 125 -5.81 -8.44 -0.46
CA GLY A 125 -4.87 -7.69 -1.28
C GLY A 125 -3.91 -6.88 -0.41
N HIS A 126 -3.89 -5.53 -0.53
CA HIS A 126 -3.12 -4.66 0.36
C HIS A 126 -3.70 -4.52 1.77
N ALA A 127 -4.93 -4.93 2.02
CA ALA A 127 -5.53 -4.97 3.34
C ALA A 127 -5.11 -6.27 4.06
N LYS A 128 -3.83 -6.39 4.36
CA LYS A 128 -3.22 -7.52 5.07
C LYS A 128 -3.18 -7.28 6.58
N ARG A 129 -3.28 -8.36 7.33
CA ARG A 129 -3.16 -8.41 8.78
C ARG A 129 -1.85 -9.08 9.17
N ASN A 130 -1.16 -8.53 10.16
CA ASN A 130 -0.04 -9.16 10.84
C ASN A 130 -0.43 -9.47 12.28
N GLU A 131 -0.27 -10.72 12.71
CA GLU A 131 -0.50 -11.17 14.08
C GLU A 131 0.82 -11.57 14.72
N PHE A 132 1.08 -11.06 15.91
CA PHE A 132 2.23 -11.39 16.71
C PHE A 132 1.75 -11.99 18.04
N ARG A 133 2.56 -12.90 18.60
CA ARG A 133 2.30 -13.51 19.90
C ARG A 133 3.43 -13.20 20.87
N HIS A 134 3.04 -12.74 22.06
CA HIS A 134 3.93 -12.62 23.22
C HIS A 134 3.30 -13.43 24.36
N GLY A 135 3.75 -14.68 24.57
CA GLY A 135 3.04 -15.62 25.44
C GLY A 135 1.62 -15.89 24.96
N ASP A 136 0.65 -15.58 25.82
CA ASP A 136 -0.78 -15.70 25.51
C ASP A 136 -1.37 -14.43 24.86
N ASP A 137 -0.63 -13.33 24.87
CA ASP A 137 -1.05 -12.05 24.30
C ASP A 137 -0.91 -12.02 22.78
N ILE A 138 -1.92 -11.46 22.11
CA ILE A 138 -1.89 -11.17 20.68
C ILE A 138 -1.69 -9.68 20.47
N ARG A 139 -0.74 -9.33 19.61
CA ARG A 139 -0.57 -7.97 19.09
C ARG A 139 -0.84 -7.98 17.59
N ILE A 140 -1.60 -7.00 17.13
CA ILE A 140 -2.10 -6.94 15.76
C ILE A 140 -1.57 -5.66 15.12
N GLY A 141 -1.15 -5.79 13.86
CA GLY A 141 -0.77 -4.66 13.03
C GLY A 141 -1.37 -4.78 11.63
N TYR A 142 -1.50 -3.66 10.95
CA TYR A 142 -1.89 -3.61 9.53
C TYR A 142 -0.66 -3.82 8.64
N GLY A 143 -0.83 -4.60 7.57
CA GLY A 143 0.26 -4.88 6.61
C GLY A 143 0.25 -3.97 5.38
N GLY A 144 -0.73 -3.09 5.26
CA GLY A 144 -0.86 -2.17 4.12
C GLY A 144 -1.93 -1.11 4.38
N THR A 145 -3.14 -1.29 3.90
CA THR A 145 -4.24 -0.32 4.06
C THR A 145 -4.64 -0.15 5.52
N GLU A 146 -4.52 1.07 6.04
CA GLU A 146 -4.49 1.31 7.48
C GLU A 146 -5.82 1.81 8.07
N ALA A 147 -6.55 2.71 7.37
CA ALA A 147 -7.70 3.42 7.95
C ALA A 147 -8.93 3.46 7.02
N ILE A 148 -10.11 3.63 7.63
CA ILE A 148 -11.30 4.16 6.97
C ILE A 148 -11.16 5.69 6.98
N ASP A 149 -10.32 6.25 6.13
CA ASP A 149 -10.00 7.67 6.16
C ASP A 149 -11.17 8.51 5.64
N GLY A 150 -11.67 9.43 6.46
CA GLY A 150 -12.78 10.32 6.13
C GLY A 150 -14.06 9.56 5.73
N PRO A 151 -14.72 8.81 6.64
CA PRO A 151 -15.89 7.98 6.34
C PRO A 151 -17.00 8.72 5.58
N SER A 152 -17.21 10.02 5.84
CA SER A 152 -18.19 10.85 5.15
C SER A 152 -17.89 11.02 3.65
N THR A 153 -16.62 10.85 3.25
CA THR A 153 -16.17 11.00 1.85
C THR A 153 -16.39 9.74 1.02
N TYR A 154 -16.72 8.61 1.67
CA TYR A 154 -16.98 7.36 0.95
C TYR A 154 -18.21 7.47 0.04
N PRO A 155 -18.19 6.81 -1.13
CA PRO A 155 -19.36 6.73 -1.99
C PRO A 155 -20.56 6.12 -1.22
N ALA A 156 -21.77 6.46 -1.62
CA ALA A 156 -23.00 5.99 -0.95
C ALA A 156 -23.02 4.47 -0.79
N ILE A 157 -22.57 3.73 -1.81
CA ILE A 157 -22.49 2.27 -1.77
C ILE A 157 -21.48 1.77 -0.71
N GLY A 158 -20.39 2.49 -0.49
CA GLY A 158 -19.40 2.14 0.54
C GLY A 158 -19.97 2.32 1.94
N ARG A 159 -20.65 3.43 2.20
CA ARG A 159 -21.33 3.66 3.48
C ARG A 159 -22.42 2.61 3.74
N GLN A 160 -23.25 2.32 2.72
CA GLN A 160 -24.26 1.26 2.81
C GLN A 160 -23.62 -0.11 3.08
N MET A 161 -22.50 -0.42 2.43
CA MET A 161 -21.76 -1.68 2.66
C MET A 161 -21.26 -1.75 4.11
N PHE A 162 -20.75 -0.66 4.68
CA PHE A 162 -20.33 -0.64 6.08
C PHE A 162 -21.48 -0.92 7.03
N GLU A 163 -22.63 -0.28 6.83
CA GLU A 163 -23.85 -0.54 7.61
C GLU A 163 -24.28 -2.02 7.51
N GLU A 164 -24.31 -2.59 6.30
CA GLU A 164 -24.72 -3.98 6.06
C GLU A 164 -23.72 -5.00 6.63
N LEU A 165 -22.43 -4.65 6.72
CA LEU A 165 -21.39 -5.46 7.35
C LEU A 165 -21.34 -5.29 8.88
N GLY A 166 -22.17 -4.38 9.42
CA GLY A 166 -22.22 -4.08 10.84
C GLY A 166 -21.03 -3.28 11.33
N ILE A 167 -20.42 -2.45 10.46
CA ILE A 167 -19.35 -1.52 10.85
C ILE A 167 -20.01 -0.26 11.41
N GLU A 168 -19.97 -0.13 12.73
CA GLU A 168 -20.54 0.99 13.47
C GLU A 168 -19.47 2.05 13.70
N LEU A 169 -19.43 3.08 12.85
CA LEU A 169 -18.36 4.10 12.88
C LEU A 169 -18.26 4.82 14.23
N ASP A 170 -19.38 5.02 14.93
CA ASP A 170 -19.41 5.68 16.23
C ASP A 170 -18.64 4.91 17.31
N GLN A 171 -18.48 3.59 17.17
CA GLN A 171 -17.71 2.78 18.12
C GLN A 171 -16.20 3.13 18.10
N PHE A 172 -15.68 3.66 17.00
CA PHE A 172 -14.27 4.05 16.95
C PHE A 172 -13.93 5.23 17.86
N TYR A 173 -14.91 6.10 18.21
CA TYR A 173 -14.69 7.18 19.19
C TYR A 173 -14.39 6.65 20.59
N GLU A 174 -14.91 5.48 20.94
CA GLU A 174 -14.62 4.80 22.21
C GLU A 174 -13.44 3.83 22.09
N ALA A 175 -13.30 3.16 20.93
CA ALA A 175 -12.26 2.17 20.71
C ALA A 175 -10.87 2.77 20.57
N PHE A 176 -10.75 3.98 20.00
CA PHE A 176 -9.49 4.68 19.77
C PHE A 176 -9.21 5.67 20.90
N GLU A 177 -8.22 5.40 21.74
CA GLU A 177 -7.82 6.33 22.81
C GLU A 177 -6.91 7.43 22.27
N GLN A 178 -7.52 8.52 21.80
CA GLN A 178 -6.82 9.62 21.12
C GLN A 178 -5.70 10.25 21.96
N ASP A 179 -5.82 10.22 23.26
CA ASP A 179 -4.91 10.92 24.18
C ASP A 179 -3.88 9.99 24.86
N LEU A 180 -3.77 8.71 24.48
CA LEU A 180 -2.86 7.77 25.15
C LEU A 180 -1.43 8.30 25.23
N TYR A 181 -0.90 8.73 24.10
CA TYR A 181 0.48 9.19 24.00
C TYR A 181 0.63 10.63 24.49
N SER A 182 -0.28 11.53 24.14
CA SER A 182 -0.22 12.94 24.56
C SER A 182 -0.35 13.12 26.07
N LYS A 183 -1.21 12.35 26.76
CA LYS A 183 -1.33 12.34 28.24
C LYS A 183 -0.05 11.90 28.94
N ARG A 184 0.82 11.15 28.25
CA ARG A 184 2.13 10.74 28.74
C ARG A 184 3.23 11.75 28.38
N GLY A 185 2.87 12.84 27.68
CA GLY A 185 3.81 13.83 27.17
C GLY A 185 4.63 13.31 25.97
N MET A 186 4.17 12.25 25.32
CA MET A 186 4.82 11.67 24.17
C MET A 186 4.35 12.36 22.89
N GLY A 187 5.26 12.56 21.94
CA GLY A 187 4.95 13.22 20.69
C GLY A 187 5.93 12.86 19.59
N PHE A 188 6.22 13.83 18.75
CA PHE A 188 7.04 13.69 17.58
C PHE A 188 8.51 13.98 17.88
N SER A 189 9.43 13.24 17.24
CA SER A 189 10.85 13.46 17.33
C SER A 189 11.56 13.29 15.99
N ILE A 190 12.75 13.84 15.86
CA ILE A 190 13.56 13.78 14.66
C ILE A 190 14.93 13.19 14.97
N VAL A 191 15.33 12.18 14.21
CA VAL A 191 16.71 11.69 14.14
C VAL A 191 17.37 12.34 12.94
N PHE A 192 18.28 13.27 13.22
CA PHE A 192 19.14 13.91 12.22
C PHE A 192 20.29 12.96 11.84
N ASP A 193 20.59 12.84 10.57
CA ASP A 193 21.67 11.98 10.10
C ASP A 193 23.00 12.75 9.91
N GLU A 194 24.11 12.01 10.08
CA GLU A 194 25.45 12.59 10.02
C GLU A 194 25.80 13.14 8.62
N GLU A 195 25.31 12.49 7.55
CA GLU A 195 25.66 12.90 6.18
C GLU A 195 25.16 14.32 5.86
N GLN A 196 23.95 14.67 6.33
CA GLN A 196 23.31 15.95 6.02
C GLN A 196 23.58 17.01 7.10
N PHE A 197 23.77 16.61 8.36
CA PHE A 197 23.83 17.52 9.51
C PHE A 197 25.18 17.52 10.25
N GLY A 198 26.14 16.67 9.83
CA GLY A 198 27.47 16.60 10.43
C GLY A 198 27.57 15.77 11.71
N GLU A 199 26.46 15.40 12.31
CA GLU A 199 26.37 14.45 13.42
C GLU A 199 25.03 13.71 13.41
N THR A 200 25.02 12.48 13.92
CA THR A 200 23.76 11.79 14.20
C THR A 200 23.21 12.25 15.53
N LYS A 201 21.97 12.75 15.56
CA LYS A 201 21.34 13.27 16.77
C LYS A 201 19.85 13.05 16.82
N HIS A 202 19.36 12.48 17.92
CA HIS A 202 17.92 12.36 18.18
C HIS A 202 17.44 13.56 18.99
N VAL A 203 16.47 14.31 18.46
CA VAL A 203 15.89 15.48 19.12
C VAL A 203 14.39 15.26 19.29
N THR A 204 13.92 15.30 20.53
CA THR A 204 12.52 15.03 20.89
C THR A 204 11.73 16.32 21.11
N GLY A 205 10.38 16.22 21.03
CA GLY A 205 9.48 17.32 21.35
C GLY A 205 9.25 18.30 20.18
N TYR A 206 9.38 17.84 18.92
CA TYR A 206 8.97 18.62 17.75
C TYR A 206 7.48 18.99 17.87
N GLY A 207 7.18 20.30 17.76
CA GLY A 207 5.83 20.83 17.93
C GLY A 207 5.30 20.83 19.38
N GLN A 208 6.08 20.35 20.36
CA GLN A 208 5.75 20.37 21.80
C GLN A 208 6.59 21.37 22.58
N LYS A 209 7.89 21.49 22.23
CA LYS A 209 8.79 22.55 22.71
C LYS A 209 8.54 23.84 21.96
N SER A 210 9.03 24.97 22.48
CA SER A 210 9.17 26.17 21.63
C SER A 210 10.06 25.87 20.43
N TRP A 211 9.85 26.55 19.31
CA TRP A 211 10.70 26.34 18.13
C TRP A 211 12.14 26.74 18.37
N GLU A 212 12.36 27.73 19.25
CA GLU A 212 13.68 28.16 19.69
C GLU A 212 14.40 27.05 20.48
N ASP A 213 13.71 26.42 21.44
CA ASP A 213 14.29 25.35 22.25
C ASP A 213 14.59 24.11 21.39
N PHE A 214 13.66 23.72 20.51
CA PHE A 214 13.87 22.60 19.60
C PHE A 214 15.06 22.86 18.65
N ALA A 215 15.11 24.05 18.05
CA ALA A 215 16.19 24.44 17.13
C ALA A 215 17.54 24.55 17.82
N ALA A 216 17.57 24.93 19.11
CA ALA A 216 18.81 24.98 19.89
C ALA A 216 19.41 23.60 20.14
N GLU A 217 18.56 22.57 20.28
CA GLU A 217 18.99 21.19 20.45
C GLU A 217 19.37 20.52 19.10
N ALA A 218 18.80 20.98 17.98
CA ALA A 218 19.03 20.39 16.66
C ALA A 218 20.46 20.70 16.14
N PRO A 219 21.10 19.80 15.37
CA PRO A 219 22.45 19.99 14.82
C PRO A 219 22.42 20.91 13.58
N LEU A 220 21.93 22.13 13.77
CA LEU A 220 21.75 23.14 12.74
C LEU A 220 22.79 24.24 12.85
N SER A 221 23.24 24.80 11.72
CA SER A 221 24.00 26.03 11.69
C SER A 221 23.18 27.19 12.26
N ASP A 222 23.83 28.28 12.65
CA ASP A 222 23.10 29.44 13.18
C ASP A 222 22.07 29.97 12.17
N LYS A 223 22.44 30.04 10.89
CA LYS A 223 21.49 30.43 9.84
C LYS A 223 20.36 29.46 9.65
N ALA A 224 20.63 28.15 9.59
CA ALA A 224 19.60 27.14 9.47
C ALA A 224 18.62 27.14 10.67
N ARG A 225 19.14 27.45 11.87
CA ARG A 225 18.32 27.57 13.08
C ARG A 225 17.37 28.77 12.99
N GLU A 226 17.87 29.94 12.56
CA GLU A 226 17.03 31.11 12.33
C GLU A 226 15.97 30.86 11.27
N ASP A 227 16.35 30.25 10.14
CA ASP A 227 15.45 29.94 9.05
C ASP A 227 14.40 28.88 9.44
N PHE A 228 14.80 27.84 10.20
CA PHE A 228 13.88 26.84 10.72
C PHE A 228 12.78 27.49 11.60
N ILE A 229 13.18 28.33 12.56
CA ILE A 229 12.23 29.05 13.43
C ILE A 229 11.31 29.93 12.59
N ARG A 230 11.87 30.65 11.61
CA ARG A 230 11.11 31.49 10.69
C ARG A 230 10.07 30.69 9.89
N VAL A 231 10.42 29.55 9.34
CA VAL A 231 9.48 28.68 8.59
C VAL A 231 8.31 28.23 9.46
N GLN A 232 8.55 27.95 10.77
CA GLN A 232 7.50 27.52 11.68
C GLN A 232 6.57 28.66 12.14
N THR A 233 7.01 29.91 12.08
CA THR A 233 6.30 31.05 12.69
C THR A 233 5.89 32.15 11.70
N ALA A 234 6.40 32.12 10.46
CA ALA A 234 6.15 33.18 9.49
C ALA A 234 4.71 33.21 8.99
N GLU A 235 4.20 34.41 8.86
CA GLU A 235 2.92 34.73 8.22
C GLU A 235 3.12 35.54 6.92
N ASP A 236 4.36 35.60 6.40
CA ASP A 236 4.70 36.38 5.19
C ASP A 236 4.13 35.70 3.95
N ASP A 237 3.48 36.48 3.09
CA ASP A 237 3.04 36.04 1.77
C ASP A 237 4.16 36.18 0.75
N TYR A 238 4.90 35.12 0.51
CA TYR A 238 6.04 35.10 -0.43
C TYR A 238 5.64 35.30 -1.91
N LEU A 239 4.35 35.33 -2.22
CA LEU A 239 3.79 35.63 -3.54
C LEU A 239 2.89 36.89 -3.48
N GLU A 240 3.19 37.83 -2.57
CA GLU A 240 2.42 39.06 -2.40
C GLU A 240 2.21 39.79 -3.74
N GLY A 241 1.00 40.30 -3.97
CA GLY A 241 0.62 40.97 -5.20
C GLY A 241 0.24 40.06 -6.37
N THR A 242 0.44 38.73 -6.24
CA THR A 242 -0.01 37.76 -7.24
C THR A 242 -1.49 37.41 -6.99
N PRO A 243 -2.35 37.37 -8.01
CA PRO A 243 -3.74 36.91 -7.86
C PRO A 243 -3.83 35.48 -7.31
N THR A 244 -4.83 35.20 -6.47
CA THR A 244 -4.98 33.90 -5.78
C THR A 244 -4.97 32.70 -6.73
N GLU A 245 -5.68 32.77 -7.87
CA GLU A 245 -5.70 31.69 -8.87
C GLU A 245 -4.30 31.45 -9.49
N GLU A 246 -3.55 32.52 -9.72
CA GLU A 246 -2.18 32.43 -10.24
C GLU A 246 -1.21 31.88 -9.19
N LYS A 247 -1.35 32.30 -7.91
CA LYS A 247 -0.60 31.68 -6.81
C LYS A 247 -0.83 30.17 -6.78
N PHE A 248 -2.09 29.76 -6.83
CA PHE A 248 -2.44 28.34 -6.82
C PHE A 248 -1.78 27.60 -7.99
N ARG A 249 -1.84 28.18 -9.20
CA ARG A 249 -1.24 27.58 -10.39
C ARG A 249 0.30 27.46 -10.28
N ILE A 250 0.96 28.49 -9.76
CA ILE A 250 2.41 28.48 -9.52
C ILE A 250 2.74 27.38 -8.51
N LEU A 251 2.12 27.38 -7.34
CA LEU A 251 2.42 26.46 -6.25
C LEU A 251 2.05 25.00 -6.56
N GLN A 252 1.09 24.78 -7.45
CA GLN A 252 0.75 23.43 -7.92
C GLN A 252 1.83 22.81 -8.81
N LYS A 253 2.62 23.64 -9.48
CA LYS A 253 3.72 23.21 -10.36
C LYS A 253 5.11 23.43 -9.73
N THR A 254 5.15 23.88 -8.48
CA THR A 254 6.38 24.08 -7.71
C THR A 254 6.47 23.03 -6.60
N GLY A 255 7.52 22.24 -6.59
CA GLY A 255 7.81 21.31 -5.50
C GLY A 255 8.06 22.05 -4.20
N TYR A 256 7.71 21.45 -3.05
CA TYR A 256 7.85 22.13 -1.76
C TYR A 256 9.32 22.48 -1.43
N SER A 257 10.25 21.58 -1.72
CA SER A 257 11.69 21.89 -1.56
C SER A 257 12.14 23.07 -2.43
N SER A 258 11.68 23.13 -3.69
CA SER A 258 11.91 24.29 -4.57
C SER A 258 11.25 25.56 -4.02
N PHE A 259 10.04 25.47 -3.46
CA PHE A 259 9.38 26.62 -2.84
C PHE A 259 10.18 27.16 -1.66
N LEU A 260 10.66 26.29 -0.78
CA LEU A 260 11.51 26.70 0.35
C LEU A 260 12.83 27.36 -0.12
N ARG A 261 13.44 26.85 -1.19
CA ARG A 261 14.70 27.36 -1.75
C ARG A 261 14.50 28.67 -2.47
N ASP A 262 13.55 28.76 -3.39
CA ASP A 262 13.46 29.85 -4.38
C ASP A 262 12.61 31.02 -3.87
N TYR A 263 11.55 30.75 -3.10
CA TYR A 263 10.63 31.78 -2.60
C TYR A 263 10.92 32.14 -1.14
N VAL A 264 11.02 31.14 -0.25
CA VAL A 264 11.27 31.37 1.18
C VAL A 264 12.73 31.66 1.46
N GLN A 265 13.64 31.17 0.62
CA GLN A 265 15.09 31.38 0.67
C GLN A 265 15.73 30.94 2.00
N VAL A 266 15.42 29.70 2.40
CA VAL A 266 15.98 29.09 3.61
C VAL A 266 17.33 28.44 3.33
N ASP A 267 18.08 28.20 4.41
CA ASP A 267 19.28 27.36 4.38
C ASP A 267 18.97 25.93 3.93
N GLU A 268 19.90 25.29 3.22
CA GLU A 268 19.74 23.93 2.70
C GLU A 268 19.47 22.90 3.80
N GLN A 269 20.00 23.09 5.02
CA GLN A 269 19.71 22.19 6.14
C GLN A 269 18.22 22.17 6.50
N VAL A 270 17.51 23.30 6.33
CA VAL A 270 16.05 23.34 6.55
C VAL A 270 15.31 22.53 5.49
N ILE A 271 15.74 22.63 4.22
CA ILE A 271 15.19 21.81 3.13
C ILE A 271 15.43 20.33 3.42
N ASN A 272 16.62 19.95 3.87
CA ASN A 272 16.99 18.59 4.22
C ASN A 272 16.14 18.01 5.37
N ILE A 273 15.72 18.83 6.34
CA ILE A 273 14.77 18.38 7.38
C ILE A 273 13.48 17.87 6.74
N TYR A 274 12.93 18.60 5.75
CA TYR A 274 11.63 18.30 5.18
C TYR A 274 11.68 17.43 3.93
N GLN A 275 12.84 17.15 3.35
CA GLN A 275 13.00 16.46 2.06
C GLN A 275 12.23 15.13 1.97
N ASN A 276 12.17 14.38 3.05
CA ASN A 276 11.47 13.11 3.14
C ASN A 276 10.17 13.17 3.96
N TRP A 277 9.70 14.37 4.29
CA TRP A 277 8.49 14.56 5.10
C TRP A 277 7.26 14.05 4.37
N GLY A 278 6.42 13.26 5.05
CA GLY A 278 5.21 12.71 4.44
C GLY A 278 5.44 11.73 3.29
N MET A 279 6.64 11.20 3.11
CA MET A 279 6.93 10.28 2.00
C MET A 279 6.17 8.97 2.05
N SER A 280 5.71 8.53 3.22
CA SER A 280 4.82 7.37 3.35
C SER A 280 3.47 7.59 2.67
N PHE A 281 3.10 8.84 2.43
CA PHE A 281 1.86 9.26 1.77
C PHE A 281 2.10 9.56 0.27
N TRP A 282 3.06 10.46 -0.07
CA TRP A 282 3.31 10.85 -1.47
C TRP A 282 4.24 9.90 -2.22
N THR A 283 5.14 9.21 -1.52
CA THR A 283 6.06 8.22 -2.09
C THR A 283 7.05 8.79 -3.13
N VAL A 284 7.33 10.05 -3.00
CA VAL A 284 8.35 10.82 -3.71
C VAL A 284 8.99 11.78 -2.71
N ASP A 285 10.13 12.40 -3.05
CA ASP A 285 10.67 13.46 -2.23
C ASP A 285 9.89 14.78 -2.39
N MET A 286 10.13 15.73 -1.50
CA MET A 286 9.38 17.00 -1.48
C MET A 286 9.71 17.95 -2.64
N GLU A 287 10.67 17.61 -3.48
CA GLU A 287 10.91 18.31 -4.75
C GLU A 287 9.81 18.00 -5.79
N GLU A 288 9.18 16.83 -5.69
CA GLU A 288 8.12 16.40 -6.61
C GLU A 288 6.71 16.58 -6.03
N VAL A 289 6.58 16.91 -4.75
CA VAL A 289 5.29 17.18 -4.11
C VAL A 289 4.87 18.62 -4.35
N PRO A 290 3.73 18.90 -5.02
CA PRO A 290 3.25 20.27 -5.18
C PRO A 290 3.12 20.98 -3.84
N THR A 291 3.60 22.21 -3.75
CA THR A 291 3.53 23.03 -2.54
C THR A 291 2.10 23.16 -2.02
N THR A 292 1.11 23.24 -2.93
CA THR A 292 -0.32 23.21 -2.57
C THR A 292 -0.77 21.93 -1.87
N SER A 293 -0.07 20.82 -2.05
CA SER A 293 -0.44 19.53 -1.44
C SER A 293 0.06 19.41 0.00
N VAL A 294 1.16 20.08 0.36
CA VAL A 294 1.74 20.06 1.71
C VAL A 294 0.78 20.67 2.73
N GLN A 295 -0.01 21.66 2.33
CA GLN A 295 -1.04 22.30 3.15
C GLN A 295 -2.01 21.31 3.81
N TYR A 296 -2.22 20.13 3.20
CA TYR A 296 -3.13 19.13 3.74
C TYR A 296 -2.52 18.22 4.76
N TYR A 297 -1.21 18.05 4.64
CA TYR A 297 -0.56 17.01 5.41
C TYR A 297 -0.05 17.50 6.74
N ASP A 298 0.50 18.73 6.81
CA ASP A 298 1.27 19.05 8.00
C ASP A 298 1.47 20.54 8.30
N GLY A 299 0.40 21.23 8.39
CA GLY A 299 0.42 22.56 9.01
C GLY A 299 0.76 23.70 8.10
N GLY A 300 0.66 23.49 6.79
CA GLY A 300 0.49 24.63 5.94
C GLY A 300 1.71 25.07 5.13
N ILE A 301 1.49 26.09 4.31
CA ILE A 301 2.50 26.75 3.47
C ILE A 301 2.84 28.08 4.11
N PRO A 302 4.09 28.31 4.56
CA PRO A 302 4.47 29.57 5.19
C PRO A 302 4.05 30.79 4.36
N GLY A 303 3.26 31.69 4.96
CA GLY A 303 2.87 32.96 4.38
C GLY A 303 1.82 32.94 3.26
N VAL A 304 1.37 31.79 2.80
CA VAL A 304 0.38 31.71 1.69
C VAL A 304 -0.91 30.95 2.00
N ASP A 305 -0.97 30.18 3.08
CA ASP A 305 -2.13 29.36 3.43
C ASP A 305 -3.44 30.16 3.53
N HIS A 306 -3.36 31.34 4.17
CA HIS A 306 -4.51 32.20 4.38
C HIS A 306 -4.98 32.92 3.10
N THR A 307 -4.15 32.95 2.07
CA THR A 307 -4.46 33.59 0.78
C THR A 307 -4.90 32.58 -0.28
N LEU A 308 -4.76 31.29 -0.01
CA LEU A 308 -5.20 30.22 -0.90
C LEU A 308 -6.64 29.76 -0.57
N PRO A 309 -7.39 29.31 -1.59
CA PRO A 309 -8.69 28.67 -1.34
C PRO A 309 -8.51 27.44 -0.46
N LYS A 310 -9.32 27.33 0.60
CA LYS A 310 -9.38 26.08 1.38
C LYS A 310 -9.92 24.97 0.47
N ARG A 311 -9.17 23.89 0.34
CA ARG A 311 -9.67 22.69 -0.33
C ARG A 311 -10.63 21.95 0.59
N ALA A 312 -11.63 21.26 0.00
CA ALA A 312 -12.43 20.28 0.72
C ALA A 312 -11.52 19.11 1.11
N GLY A 313 -11.18 19.02 2.40
CA GLY A 313 -10.48 17.88 2.98
C GLY A 313 -11.47 16.82 3.46
N ARG A 314 -11.00 15.91 4.34
CA ARG A 314 -11.85 14.95 5.07
C ARG A 314 -12.84 15.62 6.04
N GLY A 315 -12.97 16.93 6.00
CA GLY A 315 -13.76 17.71 6.94
C GLY A 315 -13.13 17.77 8.32
N ASP A 316 -13.98 17.92 9.34
CA ASP A 316 -13.54 17.93 10.76
C ASP A 316 -13.49 16.50 11.36
N GLU A 317 -13.57 15.44 10.52
CA GLU A 317 -13.55 14.07 11.00
C GLU A 317 -12.16 13.72 11.56
N PRO A 318 -12.07 13.19 12.81
CA PRO A 318 -10.80 12.80 13.38
C PRO A 318 -10.24 11.55 12.69
N TYR A 319 -8.92 11.38 12.74
CA TYR A 319 -8.25 10.20 12.20
C TYR A 319 -8.25 9.04 13.21
N ILE A 320 -9.43 8.48 13.49
CA ILE A 320 -9.64 7.44 14.52
C ILE A 320 -10.30 6.16 14.00
N PHE A 321 -10.74 6.15 12.75
CA PHE A 321 -11.50 5.03 12.19
C PHE A 321 -10.56 3.90 11.77
N HIS A 322 -9.94 3.26 12.77
CA HIS A 322 -8.98 2.19 12.59
C HIS A 322 -9.45 0.91 13.28
N PHE A 323 -9.51 -0.20 12.56
CA PHE A 323 -9.40 -1.51 13.19
C PHE A 323 -7.93 -1.76 13.61
N PRO A 324 -7.67 -2.64 14.59
CA PRO A 324 -6.29 -2.97 14.97
C PRO A 324 -5.41 -3.48 13.82
N ASP A 325 -6.03 -4.12 12.82
CA ASP A 325 -5.41 -4.61 11.59
C ASP A 325 -5.68 -3.72 10.37
N GLY A 326 -6.11 -2.49 10.60
CA GLY A 326 -6.53 -1.59 9.52
C GLY A 326 -7.72 -2.14 8.73
N ASN A 327 -7.74 -1.90 7.42
CA ASN A 327 -8.85 -2.34 6.57
C ASN A 327 -8.86 -3.86 6.27
N ALA A 328 -7.94 -4.65 6.85
CA ALA A 328 -8.01 -6.10 6.79
C ALA A 328 -9.31 -6.63 7.42
N SER A 329 -9.79 -6.01 8.51
CA SER A 329 -11.09 -6.34 9.11
C SER A 329 -12.26 -6.12 8.15
N ILE A 330 -12.22 -5.13 7.24
CA ILE A 330 -13.25 -4.96 6.19
C ILE A 330 -13.24 -6.17 5.24
N ALA A 331 -12.06 -6.61 4.79
CA ALA A 331 -11.94 -7.79 3.94
C ALA A 331 -12.46 -9.05 4.65
N ARG A 332 -12.13 -9.21 5.94
CA ARG A 332 -12.57 -10.33 6.78
C ARG A 332 -14.10 -10.32 6.98
N LEU A 333 -14.70 -9.16 7.18
CA LEU A 333 -16.16 -8.97 7.27
C LEU A 333 -16.86 -9.33 5.95
N LEU A 334 -16.29 -8.92 4.80
CA LEU A 334 -16.81 -9.30 3.48
C LEU A 334 -16.76 -10.82 3.28
N VAL A 335 -15.64 -11.46 3.60
CA VAL A 335 -15.49 -12.92 3.48
C VAL A 335 -16.44 -13.63 4.43
N ARG A 336 -16.55 -13.20 5.70
CA ARG A 336 -17.51 -13.76 6.66
C ARG A 336 -18.96 -13.69 6.17
N ASN A 337 -19.33 -12.56 5.57
CA ASN A 337 -20.67 -12.35 5.02
C ASN A 337 -20.96 -13.28 3.82
N MET A 338 -19.97 -13.48 2.96
CA MET A 338 -20.15 -14.21 1.71
C MET A 338 -19.91 -15.72 1.84
N ILE A 339 -19.04 -16.16 2.76
CA ILE A 339 -18.65 -17.56 2.94
C ILE A 339 -18.97 -17.99 4.38
N PRO A 340 -20.14 -18.60 4.62
CA PRO A 340 -20.54 -19.05 5.95
C PRO A 340 -19.54 -20.04 6.55
N GLY A 341 -19.22 -19.86 7.83
CA GLY A 341 -18.27 -20.72 8.55
C GLY A 341 -16.81 -20.32 8.40
N SER A 342 -16.47 -19.36 7.54
CA SER A 342 -15.09 -18.86 7.41
C SER A 342 -14.59 -18.13 8.65
N PHE A 343 -15.48 -17.54 9.43
CA PHE A 343 -15.20 -16.87 10.70
C PHE A 343 -16.29 -17.12 11.72
N SER A 344 -15.90 -17.20 12.99
CA SER A 344 -16.82 -17.17 14.13
C SER A 344 -17.31 -15.74 14.41
N GLY A 345 -18.38 -15.63 15.21
CA GLY A 345 -18.96 -14.35 15.61
C GLY A 345 -19.86 -13.72 14.55
N SER A 346 -20.38 -12.53 14.87
CA SER A 346 -21.35 -11.82 14.02
C SER A 346 -21.18 -10.30 14.00
N THR A 347 -20.33 -9.73 14.85
CA THR A 347 -20.13 -8.29 15.01
C THR A 347 -18.80 -7.81 14.43
N MET A 348 -18.59 -6.49 14.36
CA MET A 348 -17.30 -5.93 13.96
C MET A 348 -16.21 -6.12 15.02
N GLU A 349 -16.60 -6.32 16.26
CA GLU A 349 -15.68 -6.60 17.37
C GLU A 349 -15.16 -8.04 17.30
N ASP A 350 -16.08 -9.00 17.05
CA ASP A 350 -15.73 -10.41 16.96
C ASP A 350 -14.67 -10.66 15.88
N ILE A 351 -14.77 -9.97 14.73
CA ILE A 351 -13.87 -10.20 13.59
C ILE A 351 -12.42 -9.90 13.92
N VAL A 352 -12.17 -9.01 14.89
CA VAL A 352 -10.81 -8.61 15.28
C VAL A 352 -10.02 -9.77 15.87
N THR A 353 -10.66 -10.62 16.68
CA THR A 353 -10.01 -11.78 17.33
C THR A 353 -10.36 -13.11 16.69
N ALA A 354 -11.37 -13.17 15.82
CA ALA A 354 -11.76 -14.39 15.13
C ALA A 354 -10.64 -14.92 14.22
N LYS A 355 -10.31 -16.19 14.33
CA LYS A 355 -9.39 -16.87 13.43
C LYS A 355 -10.13 -17.26 12.14
N ALA A 356 -9.54 -16.98 10.98
CA ALA A 356 -10.08 -17.42 9.69
C ALA A 356 -9.94 -18.95 9.54
N ASP A 357 -11.01 -19.61 9.11
CA ASP A 357 -10.96 -20.99 8.66
C ASP A 357 -10.82 -21.04 7.13
N TYR A 358 -9.57 -21.14 6.68
CA TYR A 358 -9.23 -21.19 5.26
C TYR A 358 -9.80 -22.43 4.53
N SER A 359 -10.13 -23.51 5.26
CA SER A 359 -10.72 -24.71 4.67
C SER A 359 -12.13 -24.47 4.14
N MET A 360 -12.78 -23.40 4.58
CA MET A 360 -14.13 -23.02 4.15
C MET A 360 -14.14 -22.22 2.84
N LEU A 361 -12.99 -21.66 2.41
CA LEU A 361 -12.96 -20.66 1.34
C LEU A 361 -13.25 -21.24 -0.06
N ASP A 362 -12.78 -22.45 -0.37
CA ASP A 362 -12.87 -23.06 -1.71
C ASP A 362 -13.49 -24.46 -1.63
N ARG A 363 -14.76 -24.54 -1.21
CA ARG A 363 -15.51 -25.79 -1.11
C ARG A 363 -16.48 -25.94 -2.27
N SER A 364 -16.68 -27.15 -2.75
CA SER A 364 -17.57 -27.46 -3.88
C SER A 364 -19.05 -27.12 -3.66
N ASP A 365 -19.48 -27.00 -2.39
CA ASP A 365 -20.83 -26.63 -1.98
C ASP A 365 -21.03 -25.11 -1.78
N ASN A 366 -19.97 -24.30 -1.92
CA ASN A 366 -20.07 -22.86 -1.84
C ASN A 366 -20.69 -22.25 -3.10
N GLN A 367 -21.51 -21.20 -2.94
CA GLN A 367 -21.94 -20.34 -4.06
C GLN A 367 -20.82 -19.35 -4.46
N LEU A 368 -19.97 -18.97 -3.52
CA LEU A 368 -18.78 -18.19 -3.76
C LEU A 368 -17.55 -18.94 -3.27
N ASN A 369 -16.64 -19.20 -4.19
CA ASN A 369 -15.32 -19.78 -3.92
C ASN A 369 -14.27 -18.68 -3.94
N LEU A 370 -13.40 -18.69 -2.93
CA LEU A 370 -12.21 -17.83 -2.85
C LEU A 370 -10.98 -18.74 -2.88
N ARG A 371 -10.36 -18.83 -4.05
CA ARG A 371 -9.24 -19.74 -4.34
C ARG A 371 -7.93 -18.98 -4.26
N LEU A 372 -7.18 -19.21 -3.19
CA LEU A 372 -5.88 -18.61 -2.91
C LEU A 372 -4.75 -19.38 -3.59
N ASN A 373 -3.52 -18.82 -3.57
CA ASN A 373 -2.34 -19.37 -4.25
C ASN A 373 -2.58 -19.68 -5.72
N SER A 374 -3.38 -18.86 -6.40
CA SER A 374 -3.88 -19.10 -7.75
C SER A 374 -3.59 -17.90 -8.65
N THR A 375 -2.43 -17.92 -9.30
CA THR A 375 -1.97 -16.83 -10.17
C THR A 375 -2.62 -16.94 -11.54
N VAL A 376 -3.49 -16.00 -11.89
CA VAL A 376 -4.06 -15.91 -13.24
C VAL A 376 -2.96 -15.48 -14.21
N VAL A 377 -2.83 -16.21 -15.32
CA VAL A 377 -1.79 -16.00 -16.35
C VAL A 377 -2.36 -15.72 -17.74
N HIS A 378 -3.65 -16.02 -18.00
CA HIS A 378 -4.29 -15.74 -19.28
C HIS A 378 -5.80 -15.55 -19.11
N VAL A 379 -6.37 -14.53 -19.76
CA VAL A 379 -7.80 -14.21 -19.76
C VAL A 379 -8.22 -13.83 -21.19
N VAL A 380 -9.15 -14.58 -21.77
CA VAL A 380 -9.55 -14.41 -23.16
C VAL A 380 -11.06 -14.51 -23.34
N ASN A 381 -11.65 -13.58 -24.12
CA ASN A 381 -13.04 -13.73 -24.57
C ASN A 381 -13.14 -14.94 -25.51
N THR A 382 -14.13 -15.82 -25.27
CA THR A 382 -14.34 -16.95 -26.18
C THR A 382 -14.84 -16.47 -27.56
N ASN A 383 -14.66 -17.29 -28.58
CA ASN A 383 -15.21 -17.03 -29.91
C ASN A 383 -16.73 -16.76 -29.80
N GLN A 384 -17.17 -15.57 -30.29
CA GLN A 384 -18.52 -14.99 -30.16
C GLN A 384 -18.77 -14.19 -28.87
N SER A 385 -17.77 -13.93 -28.03
CA SER A 385 -17.87 -13.16 -26.78
C SER A 385 -18.99 -13.63 -25.83
N ALA A 386 -19.30 -14.94 -25.86
CA ALA A 386 -20.36 -15.52 -25.01
C ALA A 386 -19.88 -15.83 -23.58
N ALA A 387 -18.58 -15.97 -23.39
CA ALA A 387 -17.94 -16.29 -22.11
C ALA A 387 -16.48 -15.83 -22.10
N VAL A 388 -15.81 -16.02 -20.99
CA VAL A 388 -14.38 -15.72 -20.78
C VAL A 388 -13.69 -16.98 -20.27
N ASP A 389 -12.63 -17.40 -20.91
CA ASP A 389 -11.75 -18.46 -20.44
C ASP A 389 -10.60 -17.86 -19.65
N ILE A 390 -10.36 -18.39 -18.46
CA ILE A 390 -9.31 -17.95 -17.55
C ILE A 390 -8.38 -19.12 -17.26
N THR A 391 -7.09 -18.96 -17.55
CA THR A 391 -6.03 -19.89 -17.15
C THR A 391 -5.32 -19.33 -15.94
N TYR A 392 -5.17 -20.15 -14.90
CA TYR A 392 -4.41 -19.82 -13.69
C TYR A 392 -3.46 -20.96 -13.32
N VAL A 393 -2.42 -20.64 -12.57
CA VAL A 393 -1.44 -21.59 -12.07
C VAL A 393 -1.58 -21.68 -10.54
N ARG A 394 -1.67 -22.91 -10.04
CA ARG A 394 -1.69 -23.21 -8.61
C ARG A 394 -0.62 -24.26 -8.30
N GLY A 395 0.37 -23.88 -7.50
CA GLY A 395 1.59 -24.67 -7.41
C GLY A 395 2.27 -24.77 -8.78
N GLU A 396 2.52 -26.00 -9.26
CA GLU A 396 3.11 -26.27 -10.58
C GLU A 396 2.06 -26.59 -11.66
N THR A 397 0.77 -26.58 -11.31
CA THR A 397 -0.29 -27.05 -12.20
C THR A 397 -1.09 -25.87 -12.77
N ALA A 398 -1.25 -25.87 -14.09
CA ALA A 398 -2.11 -24.92 -14.76
C ALA A 398 -3.53 -25.49 -14.90
N HIS A 399 -4.52 -24.65 -14.65
CA HIS A 399 -5.95 -24.93 -14.67
C HIS A 399 -6.67 -23.97 -15.59
N LYS A 400 -7.79 -24.39 -16.16
CA LYS A 400 -8.66 -23.53 -16.98
C LYS A 400 -10.09 -23.56 -16.46
N VAL A 401 -10.63 -22.38 -16.21
CA VAL A 401 -12.04 -22.18 -15.82
C VAL A 401 -12.73 -21.23 -16.77
N ARG A 402 -14.05 -21.31 -16.85
CA ARG A 402 -14.88 -20.47 -17.72
C ARG A 402 -15.89 -19.67 -16.93
N GLY A 403 -15.94 -18.36 -17.18
CA GLY A 403 -16.95 -17.46 -16.62
C GLY A 403 -17.86 -16.88 -17.70
N LYS A 404 -19.14 -16.64 -17.39
CA LYS A 404 -20.01 -15.83 -18.27
C LYS A 404 -19.50 -14.39 -18.32
N LYS A 405 -18.96 -13.90 -17.20
CA LYS A 405 -18.34 -12.56 -17.03
C LYS A 405 -17.05 -12.70 -16.23
N CYS A 406 -16.14 -11.75 -16.43
CA CYS A 406 -14.89 -11.63 -15.67
C CYS A 406 -14.70 -10.20 -15.17
N ILE A 407 -14.27 -10.04 -13.91
CA ILE A 407 -13.81 -8.76 -13.38
C ILE A 407 -12.32 -8.89 -13.04
N LEU A 408 -11.49 -8.08 -13.66
CA LEU A 408 -10.07 -7.95 -13.34
C LEU A 408 -9.92 -6.91 -12.23
N ALA A 409 -9.75 -7.36 -11.00
CA ALA A 409 -9.50 -6.55 -9.81
C ALA A 409 -8.02 -6.61 -9.37
N CYS A 410 -7.15 -6.99 -10.31
CA CYS A 410 -5.71 -7.05 -10.17
C CYS A 410 -5.03 -5.76 -10.67
N TYR A 411 -3.71 -5.67 -10.56
CA TYR A 411 -2.95 -4.49 -10.98
C TYR A 411 -3.12 -4.18 -12.47
N ASN A 412 -3.38 -2.92 -12.80
CA ASN A 412 -3.53 -2.47 -14.19
C ASN A 412 -2.34 -2.85 -15.06
N SER A 413 -1.13 -2.79 -14.53
CA SER A 413 0.10 -3.14 -15.26
C SER A 413 0.22 -4.62 -15.65
N ALA A 414 -0.51 -5.51 -14.99
CA ALA A 414 -0.56 -6.94 -15.33
C ALA A 414 -1.54 -7.25 -16.46
N ILE A 415 -2.62 -6.50 -16.56
CA ILE A 415 -3.75 -6.77 -17.46
C ILE A 415 -3.35 -6.89 -18.94
N PRO A 416 -2.46 -6.05 -19.51
CA PRO A 416 -2.02 -6.19 -20.91
C PRO A 416 -1.39 -7.55 -21.24
N TYR A 417 -0.77 -8.18 -20.24
CA TYR A 417 -0.16 -9.52 -20.40
C TYR A 417 -1.17 -10.65 -20.21
N LEU A 418 -2.20 -10.41 -19.39
CA LEU A 418 -3.31 -11.36 -19.19
C LEU A 418 -4.24 -11.39 -20.41
N CYS A 419 -4.49 -10.21 -21.02
CA CYS A 419 -5.44 -10.01 -22.10
C CYS A 419 -4.74 -9.49 -23.37
N PRO A 420 -3.95 -10.31 -24.08
CA PRO A 420 -3.16 -9.87 -25.23
C PRO A 420 -4.00 -9.34 -26.39
N GLU A 421 -5.29 -9.66 -26.45
CA GLU A 421 -6.22 -9.25 -27.52
C GLU A 421 -6.78 -7.82 -27.35
N MET A 422 -6.52 -7.16 -26.20
CA MET A 422 -6.92 -5.77 -25.99
C MET A 422 -6.31 -4.84 -27.03
N SER A 423 -7.00 -3.72 -27.33
CA SER A 423 -6.44 -2.68 -28.21
C SER A 423 -5.16 -2.08 -27.64
N GLU A 424 -4.25 -1.65 -28.52
CA GLU A 424 -2.99 -1.01 -28.08
C GLU A 424 -3.24 0.28 -27.30
N GLU A 425 -4.28 1.03 -27.62
CA GLU A 425 -4.71 2.23 -26.87
C GLU A 425 -5.06 1.88 -25.43
N GLN A 426 -5.87 0.83 -25.23
CA GLN A 426 -6.27 0.39 -23.90
C GLN A 426 -5.08 -0.15 -23.09
N LYS A 427 -4.21 -0.95 -23.73
CA LYS A 427 -2.96 -1.43 -23.13
C LYS A 427 -2.05 -0.29 -22.71
N ALA A 428 -1.91 0.74 -23.55
CA ALA A 428 -1.11 1.92 -23.24
C ALA A 428 -1.68 2.67 -22.03
N GLY A 429 -3.01 2.85 -21.96
CA GLY A 429 -3.68 3.46 -20.82
C GLY A 429 -3.45 2.69 -19.51
N LEU A 430 -3.51 1.35 -19.54
CA LEU A 430 -3.21 0.50 -18.39
C LEU A 430 -1.73 0.57 -17.96
N ALA A 431 -0.81 0.57 -18.93
CA ALA A 431 0.63 0.61 -18.70
C ALA A 431 1.13 1.98 -18.19
N HIS A 432 0.40 3.07 -18.49
CA HIS A 432 0.69 4.41 -17.97
C HIS A 432 0.61 4.47 -16.45
N CYS A 433 -0.32 3.72 -15.85
CA CYS A 433 -0.58 3.72 -14.42
C CYS A 433 0.48 2.91 -13.64
N VAL A 434 1.69 3.44 -13.59
CA VAL A 434 2.80 2.83 -12.86
C VAL A 434 2.51 2.87 -11.37
N LYS A 435 2.45 1.68 -10.74
CA LYS A 435 2.22 1.58 -9.29
C LYS A 435 3.48 1.97 -8.50
N ILE A 436 3.25 2.42 -7.30
CA ILE A 436 4.23 3.01 -6.41
C ILE A 436 4.73 1.96 -5.42
N PRO A 437 6.04 1.70 -5.32
CA PRO A 437 6.59 0.74 -4.38
C PRO A 437 6.72 1.33 -2.98
N LEU A 438 6.42 0.53 -1.95
CA LEU A 438 6.70 0.85 -0.55
C LEU A 438 6.80 -0.41 0.30
N VAL A 439 7.33 -0.28 1.50
CA VAL A 439 7.46 -1.36 2.47
C VAL A 439 6.94 -0.90 3.83
N TYR A 440 6.02 -1.68 4.40
CA TYR A 440 5.54 -1.52 5.76
C TYR A 440 6.12 -2.65 6.63
N THR A 441 7.05 -2.29 7.49
CA THR A 441 7.65 -3.23 8.44
C THR A 441 6.99 -3.07 9.80
N LYS A 442 6.55 -4.19 10.36
CA LYS A 442 6.01 -4.27 11.71
C LYS A 442 7.00 -5.00 12.60
N VAL A 443 7.37 -4.35 13.69
CA VAL A 443 8.34 -4.87 14.66
C VAL A 443 7.62 -5.07 15.99
N LEU A 444 7.52 -6.32 16.46
CA LEU A 444 7.07 -6.60 17.82
C LEU A 444 8.24 -6.36 18.78
N ILE A 445 8.07 -5.42 19.70
CA ILE A 445 8.99 -5.19 20.81
C ILE A 445 8.34 -5.65 22.11
N ASN A 446 9.13 -6.21 23.04
CA ASN A 446 8.64 -6.77 24.29
C ASN A 446 8.17 -5.72 25.29
N ASN A 447 8.58 -4.47 25.13
CA ASN A 447 8.16 -3.30 25.91
C ASN A 447 8.42 -2.01 25.11
N TRP A 448 7.76 -0.90 25.48
CA TRP A 448 7.98 0.43 24.86
C TRP A 448 8.48 1.48 25.86
N GLU A 449 9.16 1.02 26.92
CA GLU A 449 9.70 1.90 27.96
C GLU A 449 10.67 2.95 27.42
N ALA A 450 11.49 2.61 26.41
CA ALA A 450 12.41 3.55 25.80
C ALA A 450 11.68 4.72 25.11
N PHE A 451 10.61 4.44 24.40
CA PHE A 451 9.73 5.46 23.82
C PHE A 451 9.13 6.37 24.89
N ASP A 452 8.61 5.79 25.99
CA ASP A 452 8.04 6.58 27.10
C ASP A 452 9.10 7.40 27.84
N LYS A 453 10.31 6.91 28.03
CA LYS A 453 11.44 7.66 28.62
C LYS A 453 11.83 8.87 27.77
N LEU A 454 11.88 8.69 26.44
CA LEU A 454 12.22 9.77 25.50
C LEU A 454 11.04 10.69 25.21
N LYS A 455 9.84 10.36 25.69
CA LYS A 455 8.61 11.10 25.39
C LYS A 455 8.33 11.22 23.90
N THR A 456 8.60 10.15 23.15
CA THR A 456 8.30 10.06 21.71
C THR A 456 7.38 8.89 21.40
N SER A 457 6.42 9.09 20.52
CA SER A 457 5.57 8.04 19.95
C SER A 457 5.77 7.89 18.45
N PHE A 458 6.38 8.89 17.83
CA PHE A 458 6.71 8.95 16.41
C PHE A 458 8.13 9.47 16.23
N VAL A 459 8.96 8.73 15.53
CA VAL A 459 10.34 9.08 15.17
C VAL A 459 10.41 9.26 13.65
N TYR A 460 10.80 10.45 13.21
CA TYR A 460 11.13 10.73 11.83
C TYR A 460 12.64 10.70 11.63
N TYR A 461 13.11 10.11 10.56
CA TYR A 461 14.52 10.04 10.18
C TYR A 461 14.75 10.91 8.94
N THR A 462 15.64 11.91 9.04
CA THR A 462 16.02 12.75 7.89
C THR A 462 16.78 11.95 6.85
N GLY A 463 17.55 10.96 7.28
CA GLY A 463 18.28 10.00 6.45
C GLY A 463 17.92 8.54 6.79
N GLY A 464 18.76 7.61 6.37
CA GLY A 464 18.58 6.18 6.66
C GLY A 464 17.61 5.46 5.73
N PHE A 465 17.45 4.17 5.96
CA PHE A 465 16.62 3.28 5.14
C PHE A 465 15.13 3.50 5.41
N TYR A 466 14.67 3.28 6.65
CA TYR A 466 13.33 3.65 7.09
C TYR A 466 13.26 5.15 7.37
N LYS A 467 12.14 5.78 7.02
CA LYS A 467 11.96 7.23 7.22
C LYS A 467 11.12 7.56 8.44
N GLN A 468 10.43 6.57 8.97
CA GLN A 468 9.66 6.71 10.20
C GLN A 468 9.64 5.42 11.01
N ALA A 469 9.47 5.58 12.31
CA ALA A 469 9.10 4.53 13.25
C ALA A 469 8.06 5.09 14.22
N GLU A 470 6.92 4.41 14.37
CA GLU A 470 5.83 4.85 15.22
C GLU A 470 5.22 3.71 16.02
N LEU A 471 4.76 4.01 17.21
CA LEU A 471 3.99 3.07 18.02
C LEU A 471 2.62 2.83 17.38
N ALA A 472 2.11 1.59 17.48
CA ALA A 472 0.81 1.23 16.94
C ALA A 472 -0.30 2.15 17.46
N TYR A 473 -1.32 2.39 16.64
CA TYR A 473 -2.50 3.14 17.05
C TYR A 473 -3.17 2.53 18.27
N PRO A 474 -3.63 3.39 19.22
CA PRO A 474 -4.14 2.95 20.50
C PRO A 474 -5.60 2.47 20.42
N VAL A 475 -5.86 1.42 19.63
CA VAL A 475 -7.19 0.86 19.39
C VAL A 475 -7.41 -0.38 20.23
N SER A 476 -8.52 -0.41 20.97
CA SER A 476 -9.05 -1.60 21.66
C SER A 476 -10.47 -1.85 21.18
N LEU A 477 -10.73 -3.00 20.56
CA LEU A 477 -12.06 -3.31 20.00
C LEU A 477 -12.44 -4.76 20.33
N GLY A 478 -13.62 -4.94 20.90
CA GLY A 478 -14.08 -6.23 21.37
C GLY A 478 -13.15 -6.82 22.44
N GLU A 479 -12.75 -8.06 22.22
CA GLU A 479 -11.82 -8.79 23.10
C GLU A 479 -10.37 -8.35 22.94
N TYR A 480 -10.03 -7.71 21.81
CA TYR A 480 -8.68 -7.20 21.59
C TYR A 480 -8.37 -6.00 22.46
N LYS A 481 -7.28 -6.09 23.22
CA LYS A 481 -6.77 -5.00 24.05
C LYS A 481 -5.39 -4.60 23.56
N ARG A 482 -5.25 -3.32 23.19
CA ARG A 482 -3.95 -2.71 22.91
C ARG A 482 -3.00 -2.78 24.10
N SER A 483 -1.73 -2.53 23.86
CA SER A 483 -0.78 -2.26 24.94
C SER A 483 -1.23 -1.03 25.77
N GLN A 484 -1.23 -1.16 27.10
CA GLN A 484 -1.75 -0.14 28.02
C GLN A 484 -0.62 0.57 28.79
N THR A 485 0.43 -0.17 29.10
CA THR A 485 1.56 0.31 29.91
C THR A 485 2.89 0.03 29.23
N PRO A 486 3.94 0.85 29.46
CA PRO A 486 5.22 0.73 28.77
C PRO A 486 5.94 -0.60 28.91
N ASP A 487 5.66 -1.36 29.95
CA ASP A 487 6.21 -2.69 30.21
C ASP A 487 5.53 -3.81 29.41
N GLN A 488 4.50 -3.49 28.63
CA GLN A 488 3.79 -4.46 27.77
C GLN A 488 4.33 -4.47 26.33
N PRO A 489 4.19 -5.60 25.62
CA PRO A 489 4.62 -5.68 24.22
C PRO A 489 3.84 -4.71 23.32
N MET A 490 4.53 -4.19 22.30
CA MET A 490 4.01 -3.18 21.38
C MET A 490 4.47 -3.49 19.95
N VAL A 491 3.61 -3.18 18.98
CA VAL A 491 4.01 -3.18 17.57
C VAL A 491 4.51 -1.79 17.20
N VAL A 492 5.71 -1.73 16.63
CA VAL A 492 6.25 -0.53 15.99
C VAL A 492 6.04 -0.64 14.49
N HIS A 493 5.50 0.40 13.88
CA HIS A 493 5.41 0.54 12.42
C HIS A 493 6.60 1.30 11.89
N MET A 494 7.27 0.75 10.87
CA MET A 494 8.34 1.43 10.14
C MET A 494 8.01 1.44 8.64
N CYS A 495 8.22 2.57 7.99
CA CYS A 495 7.95 2.73 6.56
C CYS A 495 9.23 3.01 5.78
N HIS A 496 9.42 2.28 4.69
CA HIS A 496 10.46 2.53 3.70
C HIS A 496 9.83 2.79 2.33
N VAL A 497 10.26 3.87 1.70
CA VAL A 497 9.99 4.17 0.30
C VAL A 497 11.33 4.38 -0.41
N PRO A 498 11.60 3.64 -1.48
CA PRO A 498 12.84 3.84 -2.23
C PRO A 498 12.79 5.17 -3.00
N LEU A 499 13.70 6.06 -2.67
CA LEU A 499 13.88 7.36 -3.31
C LEU A 499 15.25 7.45 -3.99
N PHE A 500 15.32 8.19 -5.09
CA PHE A 500 16.53 8.33 -5.92
C PHE A 500 16.73 9.79 -6.30
N LYS A 501 17.85 10.38 -5.90
CA LYS A 501 18.18 11.82 -6.16
C LYS A 501 18.23 12.18 -7.66
N ASP A 502 18.64 11.22 -8.50
CA ASP A 502 18.89 11.45 -9.93
C ASP A 502 17.79 10.89 -10.84
N ILE A 503 16.71 10.37 -10.28
CA ILE A 503 15.60 9.76 -11.02
C ILE A 503 14.30 10.38 -10.55
N THR A 504 13.56 11.00 -11.48
CA THR A 504 12.29 11.68 -11.20
C THR A 504 11.11 10.97 -11.88
N GLY A 505 9.90 11.29 -11.44
CA GLY A 505 8.69 10.79 -12.04
C GLY A 505 8.51 9.26 -11.89
N PRO A 506 7.69 8.63 -12.73
CA PRO A 506 7.37 7.21 -12.62
C PRO A 506 8.57 6.25 -12.75
N GLU A 507 9.71 6.71 -13.30
CA GLU A 507 10.91 5.89 -13.43
C GLU A 507 11.54 5.56 -12.07
N GLN A 508 11.51 6.47 -11.11
CA GLN A 508 11.96 6.16 -9.74
C GLN A 508 11.13 5.03 -9.10
N TRP A 509 9.83 4.97 -9.38
CA TRP A 509 8.99 3.88 -8.88
C TRP A 509 9.32 2.53 -9.52
N ARG A 510 9.71 2.53 -10.80
CA ARG A 510 10.20 1.32 -11.48
C ARG A 510 11.53 0.84 -10.89
N GLU A 511 12.44 1.78 -10.61
CA GLU A 511 13.71 1.46 -9.96
C GLU A 511 13.49 0.99 -8.51
N GLY A 512 12.61 1.67 -7.78
CA GLY A 512 12.23 1.29 -6.41
C GLY A 512 11.67 -0.12 -6.30
N ARG A 513 10.84 -0.55 -7.27
CA ARG A 513 10.37 -1.95 -7.33
C ARG A 513 11.52 -2.95 -7.43
N ARG A 514 12.54 -2.63 -8.26
CA ARG A 514 13.72 -3.49 -8.39
C ARG A 514 14.49 -3.57 -7.09
N GLN A 515 14.68 -2.43 -6.45
CA GLN A 515 15.40 -2.35 -5.18
C GLN A 515 14.71 -3.20 -4.11
N ILE A 516 13.43 -2.96 -3.83
CA ILE A 516 12.76 -3.67 -2.73
C ILE A 516 12.55 -5.17 -3.01
N LEU A 517 12.46 -5.60 -4.27
CA LEU A 517 12.43 -7.02 -4.63
C LEU A 517 13.80 -7.69 -4.48
N ALA A 518 14.89 -6.92 -4.63
CA ALA A 518 16.25 -7.43 -4.47
C ALA A 518 16.72 -7.41 -3.01
N THR A 519 16.08 -6.62 -2.14
CA THR A 519 16.42 -6.54 -0.72
C THR A 519 15.94 -7.79 0.00
N THR A 520 16.84 -8.45 0.73
CA THR A 520 16.55 -9.65 1.50
C THR A 520 15.84 -9.33 2.82
N PHE A 521 15.27 -10.34 3.46
CA PHE A 521 14.66 -10.15 4.79
C PHE A 521 15.72 -9.72 5.82
N GLU A 522 16.89 -10.31 5.78
CA GLU A 522 18.01 -10.01 6.68
C GLU A 522 18.46 -8.54 6.54
N GLU A 523 18.47 -8.00 5.32
CA GLU A 523 18.78 -6.58 5.11
C GLU A 523 17.69 -5.66 5.69
N PHE A 524 16.41 -5.98 5.49
CA PHE A 524 15.30 -5.25 6.12
C PHE A 524 15.38 -5.31 7.65
N GLU A 525 15.63 -6.50 8.21
CA GLU A 525 15.77 -6.71 9.64
C GLU A 525 16.92 -5.89 10.23
N GLN A 526 18.09 -5.93 9.58
CA GLN A 526 19.27 -5.20 10.05
C GLN A 526 19.03 -3.69 10.07
N HIS A 527 18.44 -3.14 9.00
CA HIS A 527 18.08 -1.73 8.97
C HIS A 527 17.08 -1.34 10.08
N ALA A 528 16.10 -2.19 10.35
CA ALA A 528 15.14 -1.93 11.43
C ALA A 528 15.83 -1.93 12.81
N LYS A 529 16.69 -2.91 13.08
CA LYS A 529 17.47 -3.02 14.32
C LYS A 529 18.38 -1.80 14.52
N ASP A 530 19.15 -1.45 13.49
CA ASP A 530 20.10 -0.35 13.56
C ASP A 530 19.40 0.99 13.81
N GLN A 531 18.31 1.28 13.10
CA GLN A 531 17.61 2.54 13.24
C GLN A 531 16.82 2.64 14.55
N LEU A 532 16.23 1.55 15.05
CA LEU A 532 15.61 1.55 16.38
C LEU A 532 16.67 1.70 17.49
N ASN A 533 17.83 1.06 17.39
CA ASN A 533 18.93 1.29 18.31
C ASN A 533 19.45 2.72 18.25
N GLN A 534 19.58 3.31 17.05
CA GLN A 534 19.97 4.70 16.86
C GLN A 534 19.02 5.69 17.58
N ALA A 535 17.72 5.46 17.47
CA ALA A 535 16.72 6.35 18.07
C ALA A 535 16.54 6.11 19.59
N LEU A 536 16.61 4.87 20.05
CA LEU A 536 16.13 4.47 21.36
C LEU A 536 17.24 3.96 22.31
N GLY A 537 18.44 3.71 21.79
CA GLY A 537 19.53 3.09 22.55
C GLY A 537 19.94 3.88 23.80
N GLU A 538 19.95 5.21 23.74
CA GLU A 538 20.25 6.07 24.91
C GLU A 538 19.22 5.91 26.04
N ALA A 539 18.00 5.52 25.71
CA ALA A 539 16.95 5.23 26.69
C ALA A 539 16.98 3.79 27.20
N GLY A 540 17.94 2.98 26.74
CA GLY A 540 18.17 1.62 27.18
C GLY A 540 17.54 0.52 26.30
N PHE A 541 17.05 0.86 25.12
CA PHE A 541 16.61 -0.12 24.13
C PHE A 541 17.82 -0.87 23.55
N ASP A 542 17.66 -2.16 23.33
CA ASP A 542 18.62 -3.04 22.68
C ASP A 542 17.85 -3.95 21.73
N ALA A 543 18.07 -3.79 20.44
CA ALA A 543 17.30 -4.49 19.41
C ALA A 543 17.41 -6.02 19.50
N ASP A 544 18.56 -6.58 19.89
CA ASP A 544 18.74 -8.02 20.03
C ASP A 544 18.04 -8.60 21.27
N ARG A 545 17.77 -7.78 22.27
CA ARG A 545 17.04 -8.16 23.47
C ARG A 545 15.54 -7.87 23.37
N ASP A 546 15.18 -6.74 22.77
CA ASP A 546 13.83 -6.16 22.88
C ASP A 546 12.94 -6.44 21.67
N ILE A 547 13.50 -6.83 20.52
CA ILE A 547 12.73 -7.23 19.35
C ILE A 547 12.44 -8.74 19.42
N GLU A 548 11.17 -9.11 19.32
CA GLU A 548 10.73 -10.50 19.34
C GLU A 548 10.38 -11.05 17.95
N ALA A 549 9.83 -10.20 17.07
CA ALA A 549 9.46 -10.61 15.73
C ALA A 549 9.41 -9.43 14.77
N ILE A 550 9.67 -9.70 13.49
CA ILE A 550 9.59 -8.71 12.41
C ILE A 550 8.79 -9.30 11.25
N THR A 551 7.85 -8.50 10.74
CA THR A 551 7.11 -8.79 9.50
C THR A 551 7.31 -7.65 8.53
N VAL A 552 7.85 -7.95 7.36
CA VAL A 552 8.12 -7.00 6.29
C VAL A 552 7.05 -7.16 5.21
N ASN A 553 6.09 -6.26 5.17
CA ASN A 553 5.10 -6.24 4.10
C ASN A 553 5.68 -5.49 2.90
N ARG A 554 6.23 -6.24 1.98
CA ARG A 554 6.90 -5.75 0.78
C ARG A 554 5.88 -5.56 -0.34
N TRP A 555 5.69 -4.30 -0.78
CA TRP A 555 4.73 -3.93 -1.81
C TRP A 555 5.41 -3.30 -3.04
N PRO A 556 5.95 -4.11 -3.99
CA PRO A 556 6.51 -3.59 -5.25
C PRO A 556 5.46 -2.86 -6.09
N HIS A 557 4.20 -3.22 -5.90
CA HIS A 557 3.02 -2.65 -6.53
C HIS A 557 2.05 -2.15 -5.45
N GLY A 558 2.50 -1.23 -4.60
CA GLY A 558 1.77 -0.70 -3.45
C GLY A 558 0.66 0.26 -3.86
N TYR A 559 0.94 1.57 -3.87
CA TYR A 559 -0.08 2.55 -4.19
C TYR A 559 -0.43 2.58 -5.69
N ALA A 560 -1.67 2.97 -5.99
CA ALA A 560 -2.08 3.33 -7.34
C ALA A 560 -1.29 4.54 -7.84
N TYR A 561 -1.11 4.64 -9.16
CA TYR A 561 -0.52 5.81 -9.80
C TYR A 561 -1.18 7.11 -9.33
N SER A 562 -0.38 8.12 -9.04
CA SER A 562 -0.86 9.45 -8.69
C SER A 562 -0.46 10.46 -9.76
N ASN A 563 -1.46 11.15 -10.32
CA ASN A 563 -1.24 12.26 -11.25
C ASN A 563 -1.14 13.63 -10.55
N GLY A 564 -1.20 13.66 -9.22
CA GLY A 564 -1.23 14.88 -8.41
C GLY A 564 0.14 15.48 -8.07
N LEU A 565 1.23 15.00 -8.68
CA LEU A 565 2.59 15.48 -8.46
C LEU A 565 2.95 16.60 -9.45
N VAL A 566 4.08 17.32 -9.23
CA VAL A 566 4.47 18.48 -10.04
C VAL A 566 4.59 18.17 -11.54
N TRP A 567 4.97 16.94 -11.88
CA TRP A 567 5.09 16.44 -13.24
C TRP A 567 3.80 15.84 -13.81
N GLY A 568 2.73 15.81 -13.02
CA GLY A 568 1.42 15.32 -13.47
C GLY A 568 0.93 16.11 -14.69
N GLU A 569 0.27 15.39 -15.60
CA GLU A 569 -0.25 15.94 -16.84
C GLU A 569 -1.72 16.34 -16.70
N ASP A 570 -2.12 17.37 -17.42
CA ASP A 570 -3.51 17.81 -17.51
C ASP A 570 -4.20 17.07 -18.67
N PHE A 571 -5.09 16.13 -18.34
CA PHE A 571 -5.89 15.38 -19.29
C PHE A 571 -7.34 15.87 -19.30
N ALA A 572 -8.00 15.89 -20.46
CA ALA A 572 -9.46 15.89 -20.50
C ALA A 572 -9.98 14.60 -19.85
N GLU A 573 -11.23 14.60 -19.33
CA GLU A 573 -11.72 13.44 -18.55
C GLU A 573 -11.67 12.13 -19.35
N GLU A 574 -12.08 12.19 -20.63
CA GLU A 574 -12.11 11.04 -21.55
C GLU A 574 -10.74 10.56 -21.99
N ASP A 575 -9.71 11.43 -21.92
CA ASP A 575 -8.34 11.17 -22.37
C ASP A 575 -7.43 10.66 -21.24
N LYS A 576 -7.93 10.64 -20.00
CA LYS A 576 -7.18 10.13 -18.86
C LYS A 576 -6.77 8.68 -19.10
N PRO A 577 -5.48 8.33 -18.98
CA PRO A 577 -5.00 6.96 -19.26
C PRO A 577 -5.74 5.89 -18.47
N TRP A 578 -6.04 6.14 -17.18
CA TRP A 578 -6.80 5.21 -16.35
C TRP A 578 -8.28 5.09 -16.74
N VAL A 579 -8.86 6.12 -17.37
CA VAL A 579 -10.23 6.07 -17.91
C VAL A 579 -10.26 5.25 -19.20
N ILE A 580 -9.29 5.43 -20.07
CA ILE A 580 -9.10 4.62 -21.27
C ILE A 580 -8.85 3.16 -20.88
N GLY A 581 -7.91 2.93 -19.97
CA GLY A 581 -7.49 1.60 -19.53
C GLY A 581 -8.62 0.77 -18.91
N ARG A 582 -9.50 1.39 -18.12
CA ARG A 582 -10.59 0.69 -17.42
C ARG A 582 -11.83 0.38 -18.24
N LYS A 583 -11.87 0.72 -19.53
CA LYS A 583 -13.01 0.43 -20.41
C LYS A 583 -13.27 -1.08 -20.47
N GLN A 584 -14.55 -1.47 -20.53
CA GLN A 584 -14.96 -2.85 -20.74
C GLN A 584 -14.36 -3.43 -22.04
N PHE A 585 -13.92 -4.68 -21.99
CA PHE A 585 -13.40 -5.42 -23.12
C PHE A 585 -14.17 -6.74 -23.31
N GLY A 586 -15.18 -6.77 -24.17
CA GLY A 586 -16.08 -7.93 -24.31
C GLY A 586 -16.83 -8.22 -23.01
N ASN A 587 -16.63 -9.42 -22.45
CA ASN A 587 -17.19 -9.82 -21.14
C ASN A 587 -16.21 -9.62 -19.99
N ILE A 588 -15.13 -8.88 -20.21
CA ILE A 588 -14.11 -8.57 -19.22
C ILE A 588 -14.29 -7.12 -18.77
N HIS A 589 -14.38 -6.93 -17.45
CA HIS A 589 -14.52 -5.64 -16.78
C HIS A 589 -13.30 -5.43 -15.87
N ILE A 590 -12.94 -4.20 -15.58
CA ILE A 590 -11.75 -3.86 -14.79
C ILE A 590 -12.17 -3.09 -13.56
N ALA A 591 -11.79 -3.57 -12.38
CA ALA A 591 -12.10 -2.94 -11.11
C ALA A 591 -10.89 -3.03 -10.18
N ASN A 592 -10.38 -1.90 -9.73
CA ASN A 592 -9.33 -1.79 -8.72
C ASN A 592 -9.07 -0.31 -8.44
N SER A 593 -8.23 0.02 -7.48
CA SER A 593 -7.86 1.41 -7.17
C SER A 593 -7.07 2.08 -8.30
N ASP A 594 -6.29 1.31 -9.10
CA ASP A 594 -5.55 1.83 -10.27
C ASP A 594 -6.51 2.39 -11.33
N ALA A 595 -7.69 1.77 -11.49
CA ALA A 595 -8.72 2.21 -12.42
C ALA A 595 -9.33 3.59 -12.07
N ALA A 596 -9.08 4.09 -10.87
CA ALA A 596 -9.43 5.44 -10.42
C ALA A 596 -8.20 6.36 -10.30
N SER A 597 -6.98 5.88 -10.52
CA SER A 597 -5.74 6.61 -10.23
C SER A 597 -5.73 7.17 -8.79
N SER A 598 -6.15 6.33 -7.83
CA SER A 598 -6.28 6.75 -6.42
C SER A 598 -6.04 5.56 -5.49
N ALA A 599 -5.04 5.67 -4.63
CA ALA A 599 -4.63 4.62 -3.70
C ALA A 599 -5.48 4.58 -2.43
N THR A 600 -6.82 4.62 -2.57
CA THR A 600 -7.75 4.68 -1.45
C THR A 600 -8.76 3.54 -1.45
N THR A 601 -9.26 3.18 -0.28
CA THR A 601 -10.33 2.17 -0.12
C THR A 601 -11.62 2.66 -0.77
N GLN A 602 -11.92 3.95 -0.71
CA GLN A 602 -13.06 4.58 -1.38
C GLN A 602 -13.02 4.34 -2.89
N ALA A 603 -11.85 4.53 -3.50
CA ALA A 603 -11.64 4.31 -4.93
C ALA A 603 -11.80 2.83 -5.31
N ALA A 604 -11.27 1.91 -4.50
CA ALA A 604 -11.40 0.47 -4.71
C ALA A 604 -12.87 0.04 -4.71
N ILE A 605 -13.68 0.54 -3.76
CA ILE A 605 -15.12 0.28 -3.65
C ILE A 605 -15.89 0.91 -4.83
N ALA A 606 -15.59 2.16 -5.18
CA ALA A 606 -16.26 2.85 -6.29
C ALA A 606 -16.01 2.15 -7.63
N MET A 607 -14.79 1.66 -7.88
CA MET A 607 -14.49 0.95 -9.11
C MET A 607 -15.10 -0.45 -9.15
N ALA A 608 -15.24 -1.11 -8.01
CA ALA A 608 -15.98 -2.37 -7.90
C ALA A 608 -17.47 -2.16 -8.26
N GLU A 609 -18.11 -1.12 -7.68
CA GLU A 609 -19.49 -0.76 -8.00
C GLU A 609 -19.66 -0.48 -9.50
N ARG A 610 -18.77 0.30 -10.09
CA ARG A 610 -18.80 0.61 -11.52
C ARG A 610 -18.76 -0.66 -12.37
N ALA A 611 -17.79 -1.55 -12.10
CA ALA A 611 -17.65 -2.80 -12.87
C ALA A 611 -18.87 -3.71 -12.72
N VAL A 612 -19.47 -3.79 -11.54
CA VAL A 612 -20.71 -4.57 -11.32
C VAL A 612 -21.87 -3.94 -12.07
N LYS A 613 -22.03 -2.62 -12.05
CA LYS A 613 -23.08 -1.92 -12.82
C LYS A 613 -22.94 -2.14 -14.34
N GLU A 614 -21.73 -2.19 -14.87
CA GLU A 614 -21.49 -2.53 -16.29
C GLU A 614 -21.97 -3.95 -16.65
N ILE A 615 -22.03 -4.86 -15.68
CA ILE A 615 -22.53 -6.24 -15.88
C ILE A 615 -24.04 -6.32 -15.72
N THR A 616 -24.59 -5.58 -14.76
CA THR A 616 -26.00 -5.70 -14.36
C THR A 616 -26.94 -4.75 -15.10
N GLY A 617 -26.42 -3.73 -15.80
CA GLY A 617 -27.17 -2.70 -16.56
C GLY A 617 -27.52 -1.55 -15.64
#